data_3c52370846c2c97a4c95ed5e8182f619
#
_entry.id   3c52370846c2c97a4c95ed5e8182f619
#
_cell.length_a   1.000
_cell.length_b   1.000
_cell.length_c   1.000
_cell.angle_alpha   90.00
_cell.angle_beta   90.00
_cell.angle_gamma   90.00
#
_symmetry.space_group_name_H-M   'P 1'
#
loop_
_entity.id
_entity.type
_entity.pdbx_description
1 polymer ?
#
loop_
_entity_poly.entity_id
_entity_poly.type
_entity_poly.pdbx_seq_one_letter_code
_entity_poly.pdbx_strand_id
1 'polypeptide(L)'
;MEDKAMTILKKSDSYYPSFPSLIDSLFSRDLMDWSNTNFSSTNTTLPAVNVKENDEEYEIEVAAPGMKKNDFKINLDNNQLTISSEIKKEDSTKEIDQYTRREFSYQSFQRSFTIPDNVVDGDKIAAKYNDGILIIKLPKREEVKPKPAREIKIS
;
A
#
# COMPACT_ATOMS: atom_id res chain seq x y z
N MET A 1 61.03 -15.05 -1.23
CA MET A 1 59.86 -15.15 -0.33
C MET A 1 59.15 -13.82 -0.39
N GLU A 2 58.11 -13.78 -1.21
CA GLU A 2 57.34 -12.56 -1.43
C GLU A 2 56.09 -12.60 -0.54
N ASP A 3 56.04 -11.70 0.43
CA ASP A 3 54.87 -11.48 1.26
C ASP A 3 53.76 -10.78 0.44
N LYS A 4 52.76 -11.54 0.14
CA LYS A 4 51.54 -11.03 -0.49
C LYS A 4 50.66 -10.36 0.59
N ALA A 5 50.75 -9.05 0.68
CA ALA A 5 49.86 -8.24 1.49
C ALA A 5 48.42 -8.39 0.98
N MET A 6 47.59 -9.00 1.79
CA MET A 6 46.15 -9.11 1.56
C MET A 6 45.48 -7.77 1.88
N THR A 7 45.17 -7.02 0.85
CA THR A 7 44.39 -5.78 1.00
C THR A 7 42.96 -6.12 1.35
N ILE A 8 42.58 -5.92 2.61
CA ILE A 8 41.19 -5.99 3.06
C ILE A 8 40.49 -4.77 2.49
N LEU A 9 39.67 -4.99 1.49
CA LEU A 9 38.69 -4.01 1.01
C LEU A 9 37.71 -3.74 2.14
N LYS A 10 37.87 -2.59 2.80
CA LYS A 10 36.95 -2.05 3.77
C LYS A 10 35.66 -1.71 3.01
N LYS A 11 34.64 -2.57 3.15
CA LYS A 11 33.29 -2.29 2.67
C LYS A 11 32.82 -1.01 3.37
N SER A 12 32.66 0.04 2.61
CA SER A 12 32.06 1.28 3.07
C SER A 12 30.61 0.96 3.41
N ASP A 13 30.33 0.80 4.70
CA ASP A 13 28.97 0.82 5.19
C ASP A 13 28.45 2.24 4.96
N SER A 14 27.76 2.40 3.86
CA SER A 14 26.94 3.58 3.60
C SER A 14 25.88 3.60 4.68
N TYR A 15 26.12 4.41 5.70
CA TYR A 15 25.17 4.68 6.77
C TYR A 15 24.06 5.57 6.19
N TYR A 16 23.23 4.97 5.35
CA TYR A 16 21.90 5.54 5.14
C TYR A 16 21.12 5.18 6.40
N PRO A 17 20.52 6.17 7.08
CA PRO A 17 19.54 5.84 8.07
C PRO A 17 18.46 5.06 7.32
N SER A 18 18.45 3.75 7.52
CA SER A 18 17.34 2.94 7.06
C SER A 18 16.11 3.55 7.74
N PHE A 19 15.18 4.02 6.92
CA PHE A 19 13.84 4.33 7.37
C PHE A 19 13.05 3.01 7.44
N PRO A 20 13.23 2.17 8.48
CA PRO A 20 12.48 0.92 8.58
C PRO A 20 11.09 1.16 9.09
N SER A 21 10.69 2.41 9.34
CA SER A 21 9.68 2.54 10.36
C SER A 21 8.29 2.90 9.86
N LEU A 22 8.11 3.47 8.67
CA LEU A 22 6.78 3.84 8.24
C LEU A 22 6.05 2.68 7.59
N ILE A 23 6.75 1.88 6.78
CA ILE A 23 6.16 0.64 6.24
C ILE A 23 5.93 -0.35 7.37
N ASP A 24 6.89 -0.50 8.29
CA ASP A 24 6.69 -1.33 9.48
C ASP A 24 5.58 -0.80 10.39
N SER A 25 5.42 0.51 10.54
CA SER A 25 4.31 1.04 11.33
C SER A 25 2.96 1.01 10.59
N LEU A 26 2.96 1.09 9.26
CA LEU A 26 1.77 0.84 8.45
C LEU A 26 1.32 -0.63 8.50
N PHE A 27 2.28 -1.56 8.63
CA PHE A 27 1.99 -2.99 8.63
C PHE A 27 2.07 -3.65 10.01
N SER A 28 2.97 -3.25 10.90
CA SER A 28 3.19 -3.96 12.17
C SER A 28 2.21 -3.57 13.27
N ARG A 29 1.71 -2.33 13.29
CA ARG A 29 0.61 -1.96 14.18
C ARG A 29 -0.71 -2.53 13.72
N ASP A 30 -0.92 -2.60 12.40
CA ASP A 30 -2.12 -3.18 11.81
C ASP A 30 -2.12 -4.72 11.82
N LEU A 31 -0.97 -5.38 11.96
CA LEU A 31 -0.95 -6.85 11.96
C LEU A 31 -1.68 -7.44 13.17
N MET A 32 -1.67 -6.74 14.31
CA MET A 32 -2.43 -7.16 15.51
C MET A 32 -3.90 -6.73 15.45
N ASP A 33 -4.23 -5.64 14.74
CA ASP A 33 -5.61 -5.15 14.56
C ASP A 33 -6.20 -5.53 13.19
N TRP A 34 -5.42 -6.23 12.39
CA TRP A 34 -5.71 -6.65 11.02
C TRP A 34 -7.03 -7.40 10.88
N SER A 35 -7.38 -8.22 11.88
CA SER A 35 -8.58 -9.06 11.81
C SER A 35 -9.89 -8.30 12.06
N ASN A 36 -9.83 -7.14 12.72
CA ASN A 36 -11.04 -6.39 13.11
C ASN A 36 -11.43 -5.32 12.08
N THR A 37 -10.46 -4.78 11.35
CA THR A 37 -10.69 -3.69 10.39
C THR A 37 -10.67 -4.13 8.93
N ASN A 38 -10.16 -5.33 8.66
CA ASN A 38 -10.08 -5.90 7.31
C ASN A 38 -10.95 -7.14 7.24
N PHE A 39 -12.02 -7.08 6.48
CA PHE A 39 -12.93 -8.21 6.34
C PHE A 39 -13.41 -8.39 4.90
N SER A 40 -13.86 -9.61 4.62
CA SER A 40 -14.66 -9.93 3.45
C SER A 40 -15.90 -10.68 3.90
N SER A 41 -16.98 -10.59 3.15
CA SER A 41 -18.17 -11.39 3.40
C SER A 41 -17.85 -12.89 3.24
N THR A 42 -18.63 -13.76 3.89
CA THR A 42 -18.44 -15.21 3.82
C THR A 42 -18.31 -15.68 2.38
N ASN A 43 -17.28 -16.47 2.08
CA ASN A 43 -16.92 -16.97 0.74
C ASN A 43 -16.39 -15.91 -0.24
N THR A 44 -15.96 -14.75 0.22
CA THR A 44 -15.28 -13.77 -0.62
C THR A 44 -13.81 -13.63 -0.24
N THR A 45 -12.99 -13.27 -1.21
CA THR A 45 -11.54 -13.11 -1.03
C THR A 45 -11.25 -11.68 -0.60
N LEU A 46 -10.42 -11.51 0.42
CA LEU A 46 -9.84 -10.21 0.74
C LEU A 46 -8.73 -9.92 -0.29
N PRO A 47 -8.80 -8.79 -1.02
CA PRO A 47 -7.81 -8.47 -2.05
C PRO A 47 -6.39 -8.42 -1.51
N ALA A 48 -5.43 -8.99 -2.24
CA ALA A 48 -4.02 -8.84 -1.95
C ALA A 48 -3.56 -7.40 -2.19
N VAL A 49 -2.58 -6.94 -1.42
CA VAL A 49 -2.09 -5.56 -1.45
C VAL A 49 -0.58 -5.54 -1.53
N ASN A 50 -0.05 -4.67 -2.40
CA ASN A 50 1.34 -4.25 -2.38
C ASN A 50 1.40 -2.78 -1.97
N VAL A 51 2.44 -2.40 -1.23
CA VAL A 51 2.73 -1.01 -0.92
C VAL A 51 4.14 -0.71 -1.37
N LYS A 52 4.28 0.39 -2.11
CA LYS A 52 5.56 0.93 -2.57
C LYS A 52 5.76 2.30 -1.93
N GLU A 53 7.00 2.65 -1.70
CA GLU A 53 7.41 3.95 -1.21
C GLU A 53 8.59 4.48 -2.03
N ASN A 54 8.54 5.76 -2.35
CA ASN A 54 9.66 6.52 -2.88
C ASN A 54 9.77 7.87 -2.13
N ASP A 55 10.66 8.75 -2.58
CA ASP A 55 10.88 10.05 -1.94
C ASP A 55 9.66 10.97 -2.02
N GLU A 56 8.78 10.79 -3.00
CA GLU A 56 7.67 11.66 -3.30
C GLU A 56 6.32 11.16 -2.77
N GLU A 57 6.09 9.85 -2.83
CA GLU A 57 4.77 9.28 -2.55
C GLU A 57 4.85 7.83 -2.01
N TYR A 58 3.76 7.42 -1.37
CA TYR A 58 3.42 6.01 -1.22
C TYR A 58 2.44 5.61 -2.33
N GLU A 59 2.53 4.37 -2.77
CA GLU A 59 1.58 3.78 -3.72
C GLU A 59 1.04 2.47 -3.16
N ILE A 60 -0.28 2.38 -3.02
CA ILE A 60 -0.98 1.16 -2.61
C ILE A 60 -1.60 0.53 -3.85
N GLU A 61 -1.23 -0.71 -4.14
CA GLU A 61 -1.83 -1.52 -5.20
C GLU A 61 -2.75 -2.56 -4.58
N VAL A 62 -4.00 -2.60 -5.00
CA VAL A 62 -5.00 -3.58 -4.53
C VAL A 62 -5.41 -4.45 -5.71
N ALA A 63 -5.11 -5.76 -5.63
CA ALA A 63 -5.46 -6.71 -6.67
C ALA A 63 -6.93 -7.14 -6.56
N ALA A 64 -7.75 -6.67 -7.47
CA ALA A 64 -9.19 -6.95 -7.50
C ALA A 64 -9.68 -7.18 -8.94
N PRO A 65 -9.19 -8.22 -9.63
CA PRO A 65 -9.59 -8.51 -11.01
C PRO A 65 -11.08 -8.84 -11.10
N GLY A 66 -11.68 -8.50 -12.23
CA GLY A 66 -13.10 -8.75 -12.50
C GLY A 66 -14.07 -7.71 -11.93
N MET A 67 -13.56 -6.68 -11.25
CA MET A 67 -14.35 -5.57 -10.73
C MET A 67 -14.38 -4.40 -11.72
N LYS A 68 -15.26 -3.44 -11.46
CA LYS A 68 -15.36 -2.19 -12.22
C LYS A 68 -14.95 -1.02 -11.32
N LYS A 69 -14.51 0.07 -11.94
CA LYS A 69 -14.15 1.31 -11.24
C LYS A 69 -15.21 1.78 -10.23
N ASN A 70 -16.47 1.63 -10.56
CA ASN A 70 -17.58 2.11 -9.74
C ASN A 70 -17.94 1.17 -8.58
N ASP A 71 -17.30 0.00 -8.51
CA ASP A 71 -17.52 -0.95 -7.42
C ASP A 71 -16.73 -0.57 -6.15
N PHE A 72 -15.77 0.37 -6.27
CA PHE A 72 -14.94 0.79 -5.17
C PHE A 72 -15.42 2.08 -4.52
N LYS A 73 -15.32 2.13 -3.20
CA LYS A 73 -15.42 3.34 -2.38
C LYS A 73 -14.12 3.52 -1.62
N ILE A 74 -13.56 4.72 -1.66
CA ILE A 74 -12.33 5.07 -0.95
C ILE A 74 -12.66 6.28 -0.09
N ASN A 75 -12.45 6.16 1.21
CA ASN A 75 -12.68 7.22 2.19
C ASN A 75 -11.41 7.43 3.01
N LEU A 76 -11.09 8.68 3.29
CA LEU A 76 -10.10 9.07 4.28
C LEU A 76 -10.83 9.78 5.42
N ASP A 77 -10.77 9.23 6.59
CA ASP A 77 -11.35 9.79 7.81
C ASP A 77 -10.38 9.63 8.98
N ASN A 78 -10.06 10.73 9.65
CA ASN A 78 -9.16 10.74 10.83
C ASN A 78 -7.91 9.85 10.65
N ASN A 79 -7.16 10.05 9.57
CA ASN A 79 -5.96 9.29 9.25
C ASN A 79 -6.20 7.81 8.87
N GLN A 80 -7.43 7.40 8.75
CA GLN A 80 -7.77 6.06 8.29
C GLN A 80 -8.26 6.11 6.84
N LEU A 81 -7.47 5.53 5.94
CA LEU A 81 -7.85 5.28 4.55
C LEU A 81 -8.59 3.96 4.48
N THR A 82 -9.86 4.00 4.13
CA THR A 82 -10.70 2.82 3.98
C THR A 82 -11.04 2.59 2.52
N ILE A 83 -10.72 1.42 2.02
CA ILE A 83 -11.06 0.93 0.68
C ILE A 83 -12.12 -0.13 0.85
N SER A 84 -13.28 0.07 0.28
CA SER A 84 -14.37 -0.91 0.35
C SER A 84 -15.00 -1.14 -1.01
N SER A 85 -15.59 -2.30 -1.16
CA SER A 85 -16.42 -2.65 -2.29
C SER A 85 -17.64 -3.42 -1.81
N GLU A 86 -18.78 -3.13 -2.44
CA GLU A 86 -20.01 -3.85 -2.24
C GLU A 86 -20.67 -4.06 -3.60
N ILE A 87 -20.51 -5.24 -4.16
CA ILE A 87 -21.22 -5.62 -5.38
C ILE A 87 -22.56 -6.22 -4.96
N LYS A 88 -23.64 -5.51 -5.21
CA LYS A 88 -24.98 -6.11 -5.12
C LYS A 88 -25.08 -7.17 -6.19
N LYS A 89 -25.26 -8.43 -5.79
CA LYS A 89 -25.70 -9.46 -6.71
C LYS A 89 -27.05 -9.01 -7.29
N GLU A 90 -27.07 -8.62 -8.53
CA GLU A 90 -28.32 -8.74 -9.28
C GLU A 90 -28.61 -10.22 -9.32
N ASP A 91 -29.81 -10.62 -8.89
CA ASP A 91 -30.29 -12.00 -8.94
C ASP A 91 -30.31 -12.46 -10.40
N SER A 92 -29.17 -12.75 -10.95
CA SER A 92 -29.05 -13.49 -12.17
C SER A 92 -29.29 -14.96 -11.84
N THR A 93 -30.56 -15.32 -11.74
CA THR A 93 -31.06 -16.71 -11.70
C THR A 93 -30.73 -17.50 -12.99
N LYS A 94 -29.82 -17.00 -13.80
CA LYS A 94 -29.38 -17.64 -15.04
C LYS A 94 -27.88 -17.88 -14.95
N GLU A 95 -27.56 -19.17 -14.99
CA GLU A 95 -26.23 -19.80 -15.00
C GLU A 95 -25.60 -19.97 -13.61
N ILE A 96 -26.04 -21.06 -12.98
CA ILE A 96 -25.22 -21.72 -11.96
C ILE A 96 -24.06 -22.36 -12.74
N ASP A 97 -23.06 -21.55 -13.11
CA ASP A 97 -21.77 -22.09 -13.49
C ASP A 97 -21.22 -22.81 -12.26
N GLN A 98 -21.27 -24.12 -12.31
CA GLN A 98 -20.71 -24.96 -11.24
C GLN A 98 -19.20 -24.93 -11.40
N TYR A 99 -18.54 -24.03 -10.67
CA TYR A 99 -17.09 -24.09 -10.56
C TYR A 99 -16.69 -25.42 -9.92
N THR A 100 -15.88 -26.21 -10.62
CA THR A 100 -15.21 -27.36 -10.01
C THR A 100 -14.18 -26.92 -8.97
N ARG A 101 -13.62 -25.71 -9.12
CA ARG A 101 -12.73 -25.06 -8.16
C ARG A 101 -12.82 -23.54 -8.30
N ARG A 102 -13.01 -22.84 -7.18
CA ARG A 102 -13.02 -21.37 -7.11
C ARG A 102 -12.06 -20.92 -6.02
N GLU A 103 -11.01 -20.22 -6.39
CA GLU A 103 -9.97 -19.77 -5.45
C GLU A 103 -10.12 -18.30 -5.08
N PHE A 104 -10.81 -17.51 -5.90
CA PHE A 104 -11.08 -16.10 -5.56
C PHE A 104 -12.51 -15.66 -5.94
N SER A 105 -13.00 -14.70 -5.18
CA SER A 105 -14.28 -14.04 -5.44
C SER A 105 -14.30 -12.68 -4.75
N TYR A 106 -14.18 -11.61 -5.52
CA TYR A 106 -14.19 -10.23 -4.99
C TYR A 106 -15.61 -9.66 -5.13
N GLN A 107 -16.42 -9.79 -4.09
CA GLN A 107 -17.81 -9.27 -4.12
C GLN A 107 -18.00 -8.15 -3.10
N SER A 108 -17.59 -8.38 -1.88
CA SER A 108 -17.69 -7.42 -0.79
C SER A 108 -16.48 -7.56 0.11
N PHE A 109 -15.75 -6.48 0.26
CA PHE A 109 -14.59 -6.43 1.15
C PHE A 109 -14.39 -5.03 1.71
N GLN A 110 -13.64 -4.96 2.79
CA GLN A 110 -13.12 -3.72 3.34
C GLN A 110 -11.66 -3.90 3.71
N ARG A 111 -10.83 -2.91 3.34
CA ARG A 111 -9.46 -2.77 3.79
C ARG A 111 -9.23 -1.37 4.32
N SER A 112 -8.59 -1.27 5.46
CA SER A 112 -8.24 0.00 6.10
C SER A 112 -6.74 0.10 6.31
N PHE A 113 -6.22 1.31 6.16
CA PHE A 113 -4.81 1.65 6.33
C PHE A 113 -4.72 2.90 7.19
N THR A 114 -3.84 2.90 8.18
CA THR A 114 -3.56 4.10 8.96
C THR A 114 -2.56 4.96 8.21
N ILE A 115 -2.97 6.14 7.80
CA ILE A 115 -2.15 7.09 7.03
C ILE A 115 -1.70 8.21 7.97
N PRO A 116 -0.38 8.39 8.21
CA PRO A 116 0.10 9.48 9.06
C PRO A 116 -0.20 10.84 8.43
N ASP A 117 -0.97 11.68 9.12
CA ASP A 117 -1.37 13.02 8.66
C ASP A 117 -0.22 14.02 8.57
N ASN A 118 0.84 13.79 9.33
CA ASN A 118 2.06 14.57 9.29
C ASN A 118 3.00 14.19 8.13
N VAL A 119 2.73 13.11 7.42
CA VAL A 119 3.57 12.60 6.33
C VAL A 119 2.88 12.73 4.98
N VAL A 120 1.61 12.34 4.92
CA VAL A 120 0.83 12.31 3.67
C VAL A 120 -0.02 13.57 3.53
N ASP A 121 -0.04 14.11 2.32
CA ASP A 121 -0.96 15.18 1.92
C ASP A 121 -2.30 14.55 1.50
N GLY A 122 -3.23 14.47 2.46
CA GLY A 122 -4.53 13.83 2.26
C GLY A 122 -5.36 14.44 1.13
N ASP A 123 -5.19 15.75 0.89
CA ASP A 123 -5.97 16.47 -0.16
C ASP A 123 -5.51 16.10 -1.58
N LYS A 124 -4.32 15.53 -1.71
CA LYS A 124 -3.74 15.13 -2.99
C LYS A 124 -3.81 13.63 -3.26
N ILE A 125 -4.47 12.87 -2.42
CA ILE A 125 -4.66 11.44 -2.65
C ILE A 125 -5.45 11.23 -3.94
N ALA A 126 -4.95 10.35 -4.79
CA ALA A 126 -5.57 10.01 -6.05
C ALA A 126 -5.67 8.49 -6.22
N ALA A 127 -6.72 8.03 -6.90
CA ALA A 127 -6.91 6.62 -7.15
C ALA A 127 -7.25 6.35 -8.62
N LYS A 128 -6.73 5.26 -9.16
CA LYS A 128 -6.98 4.79 -10.52
C LYS A 128 -7.16 3.29 -10.51
N TYR A 129 -8.16 2.80 -11.23
CA TYR A 129 -8.34 1.37 -11.46
C TYR A 129 -8.03 1.04 -12.92
N ASN A 130 -7.13 0.10 -13.14
CA ASN A 130 -6.72 -0.37 -14.45
C ASN A 130 -6.30 -1.83 -14.41
N ASP A 131 -6.69 -2.61 -15.41
CA ASP A 131 -6.28 -4.00 -15.60
C ASP A 131 -6.40 -4.90 -14.35
N GLY A 132 -7.46 -4.70 -13.57
CA GLY A 132 -7.70 -5.48 -12.37
C GLY A 132 -6.94 -5.02 -11.12
N ILE A 133 -6.20 -3.92 -11.20
CA ILE A 133 -5.47 -3.33 -10.07
C ILE A 133 -6.02 -1.94 -9.75
N LEU A 134 -6.38 -1.73 -8.49
CA LEU A 134 -6.68 -0.42 -7.95
C LEU A 134 -5.37 0.17 -7.39
N ILE A 135 -4.91 1.26 -7.96
CA ILE A 135 -3.71 1.98 -7.57
C ILE A 135 -4.12 3.25 -6.85
N ILE A 136 -3.64 3.43 -5.63
CA ILE A 136 -3.88 4.61 -4.80
C ILE A 136 -2.55 5.27 -4.51
N LYS A 137 -2.41 6.54 -4.91
CA LYS A 137 -1.23 7.37 -4.69
C LYS A 137 -1.46 8.30 -3.53
N LEU A 138 -0.50 8.32 -2.62
CA LEU A 138 -0.51 9.09 -1.39
C LEU A 138 0.74 9.99 -1.37
N PRO A 139 0.66 11.19 -1.95
CA PRO A 139 1.79 12.11 -2.00
C PRO A 139 2.27 12.49 -0.60
N LYS A 140 3.58 12.55 -0.41
CA LYS A 140 4.20 13.04 0.82
C LYS A 140 4.09 14.55 0.88
N ARG A 141 3.95 15.09 2.09
CA ARG A 141 4.05 16.53 2.34
C ARG A 141 5.45 17.03 2.03
N GLU A 142 5.57 18.24 1.53
CA GLU A 142 6.86 18.83 1.14
C GLU A 142 7.86 18.90 2.31
N GLU A 143 7.37 19.02 3.55
CA GLU A 143 8.20 19.12 4.75
C GLU A 143 8.95 17.81 5.08
N VAL A 144 8.42 16.67 4.63
CA VAL A 144 9.02 15.34 4.89
C VAL A 144 9.81 14.79 3.72
N LYS A 145 9.74 15.44 2.56
CA LYS A 145 10.55 15.06 1.40
C LYS A 145 12.03 15.36 1.62
N PRO A 146 12.95 14.53 1.09
CA PRO A 146 14.37 14.80 1.15
C PRO A 146 14.70 16.16 0.56
N LYS A 147 15.38 17.02 1.34
CA LYS A 147 15.87 18.31 0.84
C LYS A 147 17.26 18.14 0.27
N PRO A 148 17.58 18.77 -0.87
CA PRO A 148 18.94 18.74 -1.39
C PRO A 148 19.92 19.35 -0.39
N ALA A 149 21.14 18.82 -0.38
CA ALA A 149 22.22 19.39 0.41
C ALA A 149 22.45 20.86 0.04
N ARG A 150 22.59 21.72 1.04
CA ARG A 150 22.92 23.13 0.81
C ARG A 150 24.31 23.45 1.37
N GLU A 151 25.05 24.27 0.67
CA GLU A 151 26.30 24.83 1.18
C GLU A 151 25.99 25.94 2.20
N ILE A 152 26.66 25.89 3.34
CA ILE A 152 26.61 26.92 4.37
C ILE A 152 27.83 27.81 4.21
N LYS A 153 27.64 29.05 3.84
CA LYS A 153 28.73 30.03 3.78
C LYS A 153 29.09 30.48 5.18
N ILE A 154 30.38 30.45 5.46
CA ILE A 154 30.94 30.97 6.72
C ILE A 154 31.08 32.47 6.56
N SER A 155 30.51 33.23 7.45
CA SER A 155 30.63 34.71 7.52
C SER A 155 31.81 35.10 8.41
#